data_f1c08d715e4eaa3a189a8e10c46f7896
#
_entry.id   f1c08d715e4eaa3a189a8e10c46f7896
#
_cell.length_a   1.000
_cell.length_b   1.000
_cell.length_c   1.000
_cell.angle_alpha   90.00
_cell.angle_beta   90.00
_cell.angle_gamma   90.00
#
_symmetry.space_group_name_H-M   'P 1'
#
loop_
_entity.id
_entity.type
_entity.pdbx_description
1 polymer ?
#
loop_
_entity_poly.entity_id
_entity_poly.type
_entity_poly.pdbx_seq_one_letter_code
_entity_poly.pdbx_strand_id
1 'polypeptide(L)'
;ISRRRSTSEICFGTYSQGLWLLDPSSRSGARRVISEEYPDFSHLGVTAIAEDNASNLWIGTRKGVFVMTPGNKVFSIADYLPDAALDPLSDVIVTDLKSARDGSVWIATNYNGVYRLSPSDGSLVRWSLGESDNVSCLFVDPASNVWAGSSFDGLYLYDRKKGEFSQINNISALYNKGITGMSSDITSRLWVTTSDAAVSFTYSEGDRIGDVDYISLSDHDASMSFNASTLVNLPDGTVAAGSSKGIVYFPLRSRTPSFPVRENLCLTDFRLGETSLRSMSPKQRRKVCEKDINYADLVRIDHTVHSFSISFALLNKGAGEQDIYSYILEGYDRKEVIDAEGRHTASYENVPPGNYVFRLKTLGRDKTHERILRIKVLRHPLLSSWAIMAYLLVFAALAYGIWRYTYDRIKARELVRLSRMEKQKAEELNHLKLQFYTNVTHELMTPLSIINASVESLTGGKWNPDLPKVLSVNTTRLTRLLQQMLEFRKVESGNLKLSVSRGNLTKFISSC
;
A
#
# COMPACT_ATOMS: atom_id res chain seq x y z
N ILE A 1 -15.39 -3.22 45.95
CA ILE A 1 -15.63 -2.83 47.36
C ILE A 1 -15.46 -1.32 47.48
N SER A 2 -16.40 -0.65 48.15
CA SER A 2 -16.38 0.78 48.40
C SER A 2 -16.86 1.08 49.82
N ARG A 3 -16.36 2.13 50.46
CA ARG A 3 -16.86 2.60 51.74
C ARG A 3 -17.76 3.80 51.49
N ARG A 4 -19.00 3.74 51.95
CA ARG A 4 -19.94 4.87 51.92
C ARG A 4 -19.42 6.01 52.80
N ARG A 5 -19.39 7.20 52.23
CA ARG A 5 -18.98 8.42 52.97
C ARG A 5 -20.06 8.84 53.97
N SER A 6 -21.32 8.65 53.58
CA SER A 6 -22.50 9.07 54.35
C SER A 6 -22.75 8.23 55.58
N THR A 7 -22.57 6.89 55.54
CA THR A 7 -22.91 5.96 56.62
C THR A 7 -21.71 5.20 57.17
N SER A 8 -20.54 5.32 56.58
CA SER A 8 -19.35 4.50 56.87
C SER A 8 -19.50 3.01 56.64
N GLU A 9 -20.65 2.55 56.09
CA GLU A 9 -20.86 1.14 55.71
C GLU A 9 -19.90 0.74 54.60
N ILE A 10 -19.49 -0.52 54.60
CA ILE A 10 -18.69 -1.10 53.52
C ILE A 10 -19.67 -1.76 52.55
N CYS A 11 -19.65 -1.29 51.30
CA CYS A 11 -20.41 -1.84 50.22
C CYS A 11 -19.53 -2.83 49.41
N PHE A 12 -20.04 -4.01 49.14
CA PHE A 12 -19.34 -4.95 48.24
C PHE A 12 -20.30 -5.62 47.28
N GLY A 13 -19.92 -5.57 46.02
CA GLY A 13 -20.58 -6.24 44.91
C GLY A 13 -20.13 -7.69 44.81
N THR A 14 -21.06 -8.56 44.46
CA THR A 14 -20.77 -9.98 44.21
C THR A 14 -21.02 -10.33 42.76
N TYR A 15 -20.44 -11.43 42.31
CA TYR A 15 -20.58 -11.88 40.92
C TYR A 15 -22.02 -12.28 40.52
N SER A 16 -22.81 -12.78 41.45
CA SER A 16 -24.16 -13.35 41.20
C SER A 16 -25.17 -13.19 42.34
N GLN A 17 -24.83 -12.45 43.39
CA GLN A 17 -25.70 -12.26 44.55
C GLN A 17 -25.95 -10.79 44.89
N GLY A 18 -25.83 -9.92 43.90
CA GLY A 18 -26.11 -8.50 44.04
C GLY A 18 -25.15 -7.73 44.96
N LEU A 19 -25.68 -6.70 45.61
CA LEU A 19 -24.99 -5.81 46.53
C LEU A 19 -25.20 -6.23 47.97
N TRP A 20 -24.11 -6.12 48.76
CA TRP A 20 -24.12 -6.36 50.21
C TRP A 20 -23.57 -5.14 50.94
N LEU A 21 -24.12 -4.87 52.11
CA LEU A 21 -23.71 -3.80 52.97
C LEU A 21 -23.26 -4.39 54.33
N LEU A 22 -22.10 -3.93 54.83
CA LEU A 22 -21.56 -4.28 56.13
C LEU A 22 -21.34 -3.01 56.94
N ASP A 23 -21.98 -2.94 58.09
CA ASP A 23 -21.67 -1.91 59.09
C ASP A 23 -20.52 -2.43 59.96
N PRO A 24 -19.32 -1.78 59.91
CA PRO A 24 -18.17 -2.22 60.70
C PRO A 24 -18.40 -2.05 62.24
N SER A 25 -19.34 -1.21 62.64
CA SER A 25 -19.67 -0.95 64.04
C SER A 25 -20.68 -1.93 64.63
N SER A 26 -21.43 -2.64 63.74
CA SER A 26 -22.47 -3.55 64.12
C SER A 26 -21.96 -5.00 64.14
N ARG A 27 -22.43 -5.80 65.12
CA ARG A 27 -22.18 -7.24 65.21
C ARG A 27 -23.14 -8.08 64.34
N SER A 28 -24.08 -7.43 63.61
CA SER A 28 -25.14 -8.11 62.81
C SER A 28 -24.67 -8.76 61.52
N GLY A 29 -23.40 -8.57 61.18
CA GLY A 29 -22.85 -9.12 59.91
C GLY A 29 -23.29 -8.33 58.68
N ALA A 30 -22.91 -8.84 57.51
CA ALA A 30 -23.29 -8.23 56.21
C ALA A 30 -24.73 -8.53 55.86
N ARG A 31 -25.45 -7.51 55.36
CA ARG A 31 -26.82 -7.65 54.86
C ARG A 31 -26.87 -7.51 53.35
N ARG A 32 -27.67 -8.30 52.71
CA ARG A 32 -27.93 -8.21 51.25
C ARG A 32 -28.94 -7.12 50.98
N VAL A 33 -28.73 -6.33 49.96
CA VAL A 33 -29.69 -5.36 49.43
C VAL A 33 -30.70 -6.09 48.57
N ILE A 34 -31.97 -6.02 48.98
CA ILE A 34 -33.10 -6.61 48.26
C ILE A 34 -34.01 -5.47 47.81
N SER A 35 -34.45 -5.50 46.55
CA SER A 35 -35.43 -4.58 46.00
C SER A 35 -36.70 -5.36 45.66
N GLU A 36 -37.85 -4.90 46.17
CA GLU A 36 -39.15 -5.46 45.79
C GLU A 36 -39.54 -5.07 44.35
N GLU A 37 -39.15 -3.90 43.94
CA GLU A 37 -39.42 -3.34 42.62
C GLU A 37 -38.55 -3.97 41.53
N TYR A 38 -37.31 -4.33 41.86
CA TYR A 38 -36.34 -5.00 40.99
C TYR A 38 -35.82 -6.28 41.60
N PRO A 39 -36.62 -7.38 41.62
CA PRO A 39 -36.22 -8.65 42.27
C PRO A 39 -34.92 -9.23 41.69
N ASP A 40 -34.74 -9.06 40.36
CA ASP A 40 -33.55 -9.55 39.64
C ASP A 40 -32.24 -8.85 40.10
N PHE A 41 -32.33 -7.62 40.60
CA PHE A 41 -31.15 -6.87 41.08
C PHE A 41 -30.36 -7.69 42.12
N SER A 42 -31.04 -8.41 42.98
CA SER A 42 -30.41 -9.25 43.99
C SER A 42 -29.58 -10.41 43.40
N HIS A 43 -29.77 -10.76 42.13
CA HIS A 43 -29.08 -11.85 41.41
C HIS A 43 -28.09 -11.32 40.36
N LEU A 44 -28.02 -10.00 40.15
CA LEU A 44 -27.07 -9.42 39.19
C LEU A 44 -25.63 -9.43 39.70
N GLY A 45 -24.70 -9.59 38.77
CA GLY A 45 -23.27 -9.35 39.05
C GLY A 45 -23.01 -7.88 39.16
N VAL A 46 -22.61 -7.41 40.34
CA VAL A 46 -22.18 -6.02 40.58
C VAL A 46 -20.71 -5.88 40.28
N THR A 47 -20.37 -5.04 39.34
CA THR A 47 -19.01 -4.82 38.83
C THR A 47 -18.32 -3.57 39.37
N ALA A 48 -19.10 -2.51 39.61
CA ALA A 48 -18.60 -1.24 40.10
C ALA A 48 -19.59 -0.54 41.05
N ILE A 49 -19.05 0.29 41.97
CA ILE A 49 -19.82 1.03 42.95
C ILE A 49 -19.19 2.40 43.11
N ALA A 50 -19.99 3.49 43.01
CA ALA A 50 -19.57 4.87 43.25
C ALA A 50 -20.64 5.63 44.05
N GLU A 51 -20.24 6.43 45.01
CA GLU A 51 -21.15 7.32 45.78
C GLU A 51 -21.03 8.74 45.21
N ASP A 52 -22.16 9.36 44.89
CA ASP A 52 -22.22 10.74 44.43
C ASP A 52 -22.22 11.78 45.56
N ASN A 53 -22.26 13.06 45.22
CA ASN A 53 -22.30 14.15 46.21
C ASN A 53 -23.64 14.26 46.95
N ALA A 54 -24.73 13.63 46.41
CA ALA A 54 -26.03 13.55 47.03
C ALA A 54 -26.18 12.29 47.90
N SER A 55 -25.10 11.52 48.08
CA SER A 55 -25.06 10.25 48.81
C SER A 55 -25.87 9.14 48.15
N ASN A 56 -26.21 9.24 46.86
CA ASN A 56 -26.73 8.14 46.12
C ASN A 56 -25.59 7.18 45.76
N LEU A 57 -25.89 5.88 45.81
CA LEU A 57 -24.94 4.84 45.43
C LEU A 57 -25.25 4.38 44.01
N TRP A 58 -24.35 4.69 43.10
CA TRP A 58 -24.39 4.23 41.70
C TRP A 58 -23.79 2.85 41.61
N ILE A 59 -24.52 1.91 41.00
CA ILE A 59 -24.20 0.50 41.02
C ILE A 59 -24.15 0.01 39.57
N GLY A 60 -22.93 -0.24 39.09
CA GLY A 60 -22.70 -0.86 37.81
C GLY A 60 -22.89 -2.35 37.87
N THR A 61 -23.64 -2.89 36.93
CA THR A 61 -23.93 -4.31 36.85
C THR A 61 -23.56 -4.85 35.45
N ARG A 62 -23.67 -6.15 35.30
CA ARG A 62 -23.58 -6.79 33.97
C ARG A 62 -24.82 -6.55 33.11
N LYS A 63 -25.82 -5.84 33.64
CA LYS A 63 -27.09 -5.57 32.99
C LYS A 63 -27.54 -4.13 33.30
N GLY A 64 -26.71 -3.17 32.92
CA GLY A 64 -26.98 -1.77 33.11
C GLY A 64 -26.58 -1.19 34.47
N VAL A 65 -27.04 0.04 34.71
CA VAL A 65 -26.76 0.83 35.93
C VAL A 65 -27.99 0.91 36.79
N PHE A 66 -27.79 0.74 38.10
CA PHE A 66 -28.80 0.97 39.14
C PHE A 66 -28.34 2.09 40.09
N VAL A 67 -29.32 2.72 40.75
CA VAL A 67 -29.07 3.77 41.72
C VAL A 67 -29.77 3.41 43.02
N MET A 68 -29.03 3.43 44.13
CA MET A 68 -29.59 3.29 45.48
C MET A 68 -29.57 4.62 46.21
N THR A 69 -30.72 5.12 46.58
CA THR A 69 -30.84 6.39 47.31
C THR A 69 -30.39 6.24 48.79
N PRO A 70 -30.15 7.33 49.49
CA PRO A 70 -29.80 7.30 50.92
C PRO A 70 -30.84 6.55 51.78
N GLY A 71 -32.09 6.51 51.35
CA GLY A 71 -33.18 5.72 51.94
C GLY A 71 -33.18 4.22 51.63
N ASN A 72 -32.12 3.74 51.01
CA ASN A 72 -31.93 2.35 50.57
C ASN A 72 -32.98 1.82 49.54
N LYS A 73 -33.65 2.72 48.82
CA LYS A 73 -34.48 2.36 47.67
C LYS A 73 -33.62 2.20 46.45
N VAL A 74 -33.83 1.15 45.71
CA VAL A 74 -33.06 0.86 44.45
C VAL A 74 -33.94 1.17 43.25
N PHE A 75 -33.40 1.85 42.28
CA PHE A 75 -34.05 2.19 41.02
C PHE A 75 -33.17 1.72 39.86
N SER A 76 -33.78 1.36 38.75
CA SER A 76 -33.04 1.33 37.47
C SER A 76 -32.65 2.76 37.09
N ILE A 77 -31.63 2.93 36.27
CA ILE A 77 -31.24 4.24 35.82
C ILE A 77 -32.34 4.96 35.04
N ALA A 78 -33.16 4.23 34.28
CA ALA A 78 -34.28 4.76 33.52
C ALA A 78 -35.41 5.26 34.42
N ASP A 79 -35.66 4.59 35.54
CA ASP A 79 -36.72 4.99 36.49
C ASP A 79 -36.24 6.09 37.45
N TYR A 80 -34.93 6.16 37.69
CA TYR A 80 -34.32 7.22 38.54
C TYR A 80 -34.27 8.56 37.81
N LEU A 81 -34.08 8.56 36.46
CA LEU A 81 -34.05 9.74 35.58
C LEU A 81 -34.96 9.51 34.35
N PRO A 82 -36.28 9.50 34.51
CA PRO A 82 -37.22 9.07 33.47
C PRO A 82 -37.22 9.99 32.23
N ASP A 83 -36.82 11.28 32.39
CA ASP A 83 -36.79 12.24 31.28
C ASP A 83 -35.50 12.20 30.48
N ALA A 84 -34.53 11.37 30.86
CA ALA A 84 -33.26 11.26 30.20
C ALA A 84 -33.27 10.16 29.13
N ALA A 85 -32.57 10.40 28.02
CA ALA A 85 -32.39 9.38 26.96
C ALA A 85 -31.33 8.32 27.39
N LEU A 86 -31.72 7.48 28.35
CA LEU A 86 -30.79 6.53 29.04
C LEU A 86 -30.84 5.11 28.49
N ASP A 87 -31.63 4.83 27.44
CA ASP A 87 -31.70 3.52 26.78
C ASP A 87 -30.34 2.85 26.52
N PRO A 88 -29.29 3.62 26.11
CA PRO A 88 -27.98 3.03 25.89
C PRO A 88 -27.32 2.42 27.13
N LEU A 89 -27.77 2.77 28.33
CA LEU A 89 -27.23 2.29 29.62
C LEU A 89 -28.09 1.19 30.29
N SER A 90 -29.21 0.85 29.71
CA SER A 90 -30.19 -0.11 30.31
C SER A 90 -29.75 -1.55 30.19
N ASP A 91 -28.93 -1.91 29.20
CA ASP A 91 -28.52 -3.31 28.94
C ASP A 91 -27.05 -3.42 28.54
N VAL A 92 -26.19 -2.64 29.19
CA VAL A 92 -24.74 -2.67 28.96
C VAL A 92 -23.99 -3.32 30.11
N ILE A 93 -22.88 -3.98 29.80
CA ILE A 93 -21.98 -4.45 30.87
C ILE A 93 -21.13 -3.26 31.35
N VAL A 94 -21.41 -2.79 32.54
CA VAL A 94 -20.62 -1.75 33.20
C VAL A 94 -19.35 -2.37 33.75
N THR A 95 -18.20 -1.80 33.46
CA THR A 95 -16.89 -2.25 33.93
C THR A 95 -16.40 -1.43 35.13
N ASP A 96 -16.61 -0.11 35.10
CA ASP A 96 -16.25 0.77 36.22
C ASP A 96 -17.18 2.01 36.29
N LEU A 97 -17.26 2.60 37.47
CA LEU A 97 -18.02 3.82 37.79
C LEU A 97 -17.18 4.77 38.62
N LYS A 98 -17.18 6.04 38.27
CA LYS A 98 -16.56 7.11 39.09
C LYS A 98 -17.47 8.34 39.16
N SER A 99 -17.66 8.85 40.35
CA SER A 99 -18.29 10.15 40.59
C SER A 99 -17.23 11.25 40.59
N ALA A 100 -17.45 12.29 39.81
CA ALA A 100 -16.60 13.45 39.74
C ALA A 100 -17.07 14.57 40.70
N ARG A 101 -16.17 15.51 41.01
CA ARG A 101 -16.48 16.61 41.92
C ARG A 101 -17.56 17.58 41.40
N ASP A 102 -17.72 17.67 40.09
CA ASP A 102 -18.76 18.44 39.42
C ASP A 102 -20.16 17.81 39.50
N GLY A 103 -20.29 16.66 40.15
CA GLY A 103 -21.53 15.89 40.27
C GLY A 103 -21.80 14.97 39.11
N SER A 104 -21.00 14.97 38.05
CA SER A 104 -21.15 14.02 36.94
C SER A 104 -20.72 12.61 37.34
N VAL A 105 -21.35 11.61 36.73
CA VAL A 105 -21.01 10.20 36.90
C VAL A 105 -20.44 9.69 35.59
N TRP A 106 -19.23 9.18 35.67
CA TRP A 106 -18.53 8.56 34.56
C TRP A 106 -18.70 7.05 34.59
N ILE A 107 -19.06 6.47 33.46
CA ILE A 107 -19.45 5.07 33.32
C ILE A 107 -18.60 4.43 32.25
N ALA A 108 -17.76 3.48 32.62
CA ALA A 108 -17.03 2.64 31.68
C ALA A 108 -17.85 1.42 31.31
N THR A 109 -17.76 0.99 30.07
CA THR A 109 -18.54 -0.14 29.57
C THR A 109 -17.66 -1.11 28.76
N ASN A 110 -18.15 -2.33 28.68
CA ASN A 110 -17.57 -3.34 27.82
C ASN A 110 -18.12 -3.18 26.38
N TYR A 111 -17.29 -2.81 25.43
CA TYR A 111 -17.60 -2.61 23.98
C TYR A 111 -18.54 -1.44 23.64
N ASN A 112 -18.84 -0.53 24.59
CA ASN A 112 -19.66 0.65 24.31
C ASN A 112 -18.99 1.97 24.70
N GLY A 113 -17.69 1.97 25.02
CA GLY A 113 -16.91 3.14 25.35
C GLY A 113 -17.18 3.72 26.73
N VAL A 114 -17.00 5.04 26.87
CA VAL A 114 -17.20 5.79 28.13
C VAL A 114 -18.41 6.70 27.99
N TYR A 115 -19.22 6.75 29.05
CA TYR A 115 -20.32 7.69 29.17
C TYR A 115 -20.08 8.67 30.33
N ARG A 116 -20.51 9.91 30.15
CA ARG A 116 -20.65 10.90 31.22
C ARG A 116 -22.12 11.24 31.35
N LEU A 117 -22.65 10.97 32.52
CA LEU A 117 -24.00 11.33 32.91
C LEU A 117 -23.96 12.52 33.88
N SER A 118 -24.78 13.53 33.64
CA SER A 118 -25.03 14.62 34.57
C SER A 118 -26.41 14.39 35.23
N PRO A 119 -26.45 13.94 36.48
CA PRO A 119 -27.73 13.64 37.16
C PRO A 119 -28.64 14.86 37.37
N SER A 120 -28.09 16.08 37.29
CA SER A 120 -28.82 17.34 37.52
C SER A 120 -29.74 17.72 36.35
N ASP A 121 -29.37 17.38 35.14
CA ASP A 121 -30.11 17.72 33.90
C ASP A 121 -30.40 16.51 33.01
N GLY A 122 -30.00 15.31 33.45
CA GLY A 122 -30.18 14.07 32.70
C GLY A 122 -29.35 13.95 31.42
N SER A 123 -28.40 14.86 31.17
CA SER A 123 -27.58 14.83 29.97
C SER A 123 -26.62 13.65 29.96
N LEU A 124 -26.59 12.93 28.84
CA LEU A 124 -25.73 11.78 28.59
C LEU A 124 -24.85 12.04 27.35
N VAL A 125 -23.54 11.92 27.52
CA VAL A 125 -22.57 12.04 26.43
C VAL A 125 -21.74 10.77 26.37
N ARG A 126 -21.47 10.27 25.15
CA ARG A 126 -20.67 9.07 24.92
C ARG A 126 -19.41 9.37 24.12
N TRP A 127 -18.32 8.71 24.47
CA TRP A 127 -17.08 8.69 23.69
C TRP A 127 -16.68 7.27 23.38
N SER A 128 -16.22 7.08 22.14
CA SER A 128 -15.55 5.85 21.68
C SER A 128 -14.08 5.92 22.04
N LEU A 129 -13.49 4.82 22.52
CA LEU A 129 -12.09 4.71 22.88
C LEU A 129 -11.41 3.57 22.12
N GLY A 130 -10.42 3.90 21.31
CA GLY A 130 -9.68 2.94 20.52
C GLY A 130 -10.56 2.23 19.45
N GLU A 131 -10.11 1.07 19.01
CA GLU A 131 -10.83 0.29 18.01
C GLU A 131 -11.88 -0.64 18.63
N SER A 132 -11.68 -1.02 19.90
CA SER A 132 -12.50 -2.03 20.58
C SER A 132 -13.67 -1.48 21.40
N ASP A 133 -13.64 -0.18 21.73
CA ASP A 133 -14.57 0.46 22.68
C ASP A 133 -14.67 -0.24 24.06
N ASN A 134 -13.68 -1.09 24.37
CA ASN A 134 -13.65 -1.86 25.59
C ASN A 134 -12.87 -1.15 26.68
N VAL A 135 -13.58 -0.55 27.63
CA VAL A 135 -12.97 0.22 28.73
C VAL A 135 -12.96 -0.62 30.01
N SER A 136 -11.79 -0.85 30.56
CA SER A 136 -11.60 -1.70 31.75
C SER A 136 -11.79 -0.95 33.07
N CYS A 137 -11.33 0.30 33.15
CA CYS A 137 -11.35 1.08 34.38
C CYS A 137 -11.34 2.58 34.12
N LEU A 138 -11.81 3.35 35.10
CA LEU A 138 -11.79 4.80 35.14
C LEU A 138 -11.06 5.29 36.41
N PHE A 139 -10.48 6.45 36.30
CA PHE A 139 -9.91 7.13 37.46
C PHE A 139 -10.12 8.64 37.36
N VAL A 140 -10.61 9.25 38.44
CA VAL A 140 -10.70 10.70 38.57
C VAL A 140 -9.63 11.13 39.56
N ASP A 141 -8.63 11.84 39.12
CA ASP A 141 -7.51 12.26 39.94
C ASP A 141 -7.88 13.43 40.89
N PRO A 142 -7.02 13.76 41.85
CA PRO A 142 -7.27 14.87 42.77
C PRO A 142 -7.44 16.23 42.08
N ALA A 143 -6.85 16.42 40.89
CA ALA A 143 -7.02 17.60 40.04
C ALA A 143 -8.29 17.56 39.21
N SER A 144 -9.09 16.49 39.37
CA SER A 144 -10.33 16.22 38.65
C SER A 144 -10.12 15.88 37.15
N ASN A 145 -8.92 15.49 36.69
CA ASN A 145 -8.76 14.93 35.39
C ASN A 145 -9.37 13.52 35.35
N VAL A 146 -9.96 13.15 34.22
CA VAL A 146 -10.60 11.86 34.04
C VAL A 146 -9.73 11.00 33.12
N TRP A 147 -9.32 9.88 33.68
CA TRP A 147 -8.51 8.87 32.99
C TRP A 147 -9.34 7.65 32.67
N ALA A 148 -9.15 7.07 31.49
CA ALA A 148 -9.80 5.85 31.08
C ALA A 148 -8.77 4.83 30.60
N GLY A 149 -8.83 3.63 31.12
CA GLY A 149 -8.01 2.51 30.71
C GLY A 149 -8.79 1.61 29.74
N SER A 150 -8.24 1.35 28.57
CA SER A 150 -8.78 0.35 27.64
C SER A 150 -8.26 -1.03 28.00
N SER A 151 -9.04 -2.06 27.68
CA SER A 151 -8.60 -3.46 27.81
C SER A 151 -7.51 -3.85 26.81
N PHE A 152 -7.33 -3.07 25.72
CA PHE A 152 -6.40 -3.39 24.60
C PHE A 152 -5.61 -2.19 24.11
N ASP A 153 -6.20 -1.00 24.13
CA ASP A 153 -5.70 0.17 23.42
C ASP A 153 -4.91 1.15 24.32
N GLY A 154 -4.63 0.78 25.56
CA GLY A 154 -3.82 1.61 26.48
C GLY A 154 -4.59 2.61 27.31
N LEU A 155 -3.93 3.71 27.66
CA LEU A 155 -4.41 4.75 28.57
C LEU A 155 -4.90 5.97 27.80
N TYR A 156 -6.01 6.55 28.25
CA TYR A 156 -6.63 7.75 27.69
C TYR A 156 -6.84 8.83 28.77
N LEU A 157 -6.71 10.10 28.38
CA LEU A 157 -7.02 11.23 29.20
C LEU A 157 -8.10 12.08 28.55
N TYR A 158 -9.10 12.49 29.30
CA TYR A 158 -10.14 13.42 28.87
C TYR A 158 -9.62 14.85 28.82
N ASP A 159 -9.50 15.40 27.60
CA ASP A 159 -9.17 16.81 27.38
C ASP A 159 -10.44 17.68 27.53
N ARG A 160 -10.58 18.39 28.62
CA ARG A 160 -11.74 19.27 28.88
C ARG A 160 -11.91 20.40 27.88
N LYS A 161 -10.82 20.85 27.23
CA LYS A 161 -10.87 21.95 26.26
C LYS A 161 -11.42 21.48 24.93
N LYS A 162 -11.06 20.27 24.54
CA LYS A 162 -11.52 19.64 23.28
C LYS A 162 -12.83 18.89 23.45
N GLY A 163 -13.17 18.47 24.66
CA GLY A 163 -14.32 17.63 24.94
C GLY A 163 -14.16 16.18 24.48
N GLU A 164 -12.94 15.70 24.34
CA GLU A 164 -12.61 14.39 23.77
C GLU A 164 -11.55 13.65 24.60
N PHE A 165 -11.47 12.32 24.46
CA PHE A 165 -10.40 11.54 25.02
C PHE A 165 -9.21 11.49 24.07
N SER A 166 -8.01 11.73 24.60
CA SER A 166 -6.74 11.62 23.88
C SER A 166 -5.94 10.45 24.41
N GLN A 167 -5.45 9.59 23.52
CA GLN A 167 -4.60 8.46 23.91
C GLN A 167 -3.24 8.93 24.38
N ILE A 168 -2.76 8.37 25.49
CA ILE A 168 -1.41 8.59 26.01
C ILE A 168 -0.44 7.66 25.29
N ASN A 169 0.26 8.18 24.29
CA ASN A 169 1.20 7.44 23.45
C ASN A 169 2.67 7.74 23.77
N ASN A 170 2.93 8.66 24.70
CA ASN A 170 4.27 9.04 25.14
C ASN A 170 4.81 8.18 26.32
N ILE A 171 4.02 7.19 26.81
CA ILE A 171 4.47 6.17 27.76
C ILE A 171 4.42 4.81 27.04
N SER A 172 5.57 4.37 26.57
CA SER A 172 5.70 3.14 25.76
C SER A 172 5.13 1.90 26.44
N ALA A 173 5.32 1.81 27.77
CA ALA A 173 4.86 0.68 28.59
C ALA A 173 3.33 0.58 28.71
N LEU A 174 2.58 1.63 28.35
CA LEU A 174 1.12 1.67 28.40
C LEU A 174 0.47 1.68 27.00
N TYR A 175 1.25 1.93 25.96
CA TYR A 175 0.74 2.01 24.60
C TYR A 175 0.27 0.65 24.08
N ASN A 176 -0.99 0.57 23.65
CA ASN A 176 -1.64 -0.67 23.19
C ASN A 176 -1.52 -1.85 24.20
N LYS A 177 -1.53 -1.51 25.49
CA LYS A 177 -1.57 -2.51 26.58
C LYS A 177 -2.93 -2.48 27.28
N GLY A 178 -3.37 -3.62 27.77
CA GLY A 178 -4.57 -3.73 28.58
C GLY A 178 -4.31 -3.11 29.95
N ILE A 179 -5.06 -2.06 30.31
CA ILE A 179 -4.98 -1.42 31.64
C ILE A 179 -5.86 -2.21 32.59
N THR A 180 -5.29 -2.61 33.74
CA THR A 180 -6.01 -3.37 34.76
C THR A 180 -6.44 -2.53 35.95
N GLY A 181 -5.78 -1.42 36.24
CA GLY A 181 -6.15 -0.56 37.37
C GLY A 181 -5.41 0.77 37.36
N MET A 182 -6.00 1.75 38.00
CA MET A 182 -5.44 3.10 38.18
C MET A 182 -5.67 3.61 39.61
N SER A 183 -4.69 4.33 40.16
CA SER A 183 -4.79 5.02 41.43
C SER A 183 -3.78 6.16 41.49
N SER A 184 -3.89 7.10 42.44
CA SER A 184 -2.83 8.07 42.73
C SER A 184 -2.29 7.87 44.12
N ASP A 185 -1.01 8.12 44.30
CA ASP A 185 -0.41 8.17 45.65
C ASP A 185 -0.61 9.53 46.34
N ILE A 186 -0.11 9.66 47.54
CA ILE A 186 -0.20 10.91 48.33
C ILE A 186 0.56 12.09 47.73
N THR A 187 1.44 11.82 46.77
CA THR A 187 2.20 12.84 46.01
C THR A 187 1.51 13.25 44.71
N SER A 188 0.27 12.79 44.50
CA SER A 188 -0.50 12.95 43.25
C SER A 188 0.16 12.32 42.03
N ARG A 189 1.09 11.41 42.22
CA ARG A 189 1.65 10.59 41.16
C ARG A 189 0.62 9.53 40.72
N LEU A 190 0.38 9.42 39.43
CA LEU A 190 -0.54 8.40 38.90
C LEU A 190 0.17 7.07 38.81
N TRP A 191 -0.50 6.04 39.31
CA TRP A 191 -0.12 4.63 39.20
C TRP A 191 -1.08 3.91 38.27
N VAL A 192 -0.55 3.18 37.31
CA VAL A 192 -1.31 2.42 36.32
C VAL A 192 -0.76 1.01 36.25
N THR A 193 -1.61 0.01 36.33
CA THR A 193 -1.22 -1.38 36.17
C THR A 193 -1.71 -1.94 34.83
N THR A 194 -0.88 -2.75 34.21
CA THR A 194 -1.23 -3.70 33.14
C THR A 194 -1.26 -5.10 33.70
N SER A 195 -1.45 -6.13 32.88
CA SER A 195 -1.39 -7.53 33.36
C SER A 195 -0.01 -7.90 33.93
N ASP A 196 1.07 -7.32 33.38
CA ASP A 196 2.46 -7.73 33.58
C ASP A 196 3.36 -6.64 34.20
N ALA A 197 2.86 -5.42 34.36
CA ALA A 197 3.66 -4.29 34.85
C ALA A 197 2.84 -3.27 35.63
N ALA A 198 3.53 -2.51 36.49
CA ALA A 198 3.04 -1.27 37.08
C ALA A 198 3.88 -0.08 36.59
N VAL A 199 3.21 0.97 36.18
CA VAL A 199 3.81 2.21 35.69
C VAL A 199 3.35 3.35 36.61
N SER A 200 4.27 4.20 37.03
CA SER A 200 3.90 5.42 37.74
C SER A 200 4.55 6.64 37.12
N PHE A 201 3.82 7.75 37.07
CA PHE A 201 4.29 8.98 36.47
C PHE A 201 3.64 10.21 37.09
N THR A 202 4.27 11.36 36.93
CA THR A 202 3.68 12.65 37.28
C THR A 202 3.01 13.27 36.07
N TYR A 203 1.87 13.90 36.29
CA TYR A 203 1.14 14.63 35.26
C TYR A 203 0.93 16.10 35.71
N SER A 204 1.19 17.04 34.81
CA SER A 204 0.96 18.47 35.01
C SER A 204 0.14 19.06 33.86
N GLU A 205 -0.57 20.17 34.14
CA GLU A 205 -1.35 20.86 33.10
C GLU A 205 -0.51 21.17 31.87
N GLY A 206 -1.08 20.87 30.69
CA GLY A 206 -0.44 21.04 29.38
C GLY A 206 0.19 19.77 28.85
N ASP A 207 -0.35 18.60 29.17
CA ASP A 207 0.00 17.25 28.64
C ASP A 207 1.46 16.83 28.93
N ARG A 208 2.08 17.38 29.95
CA ARG A 208 3.44 17.04 30.35
C ARG A 208 3.44 15.88 31.33
N ILE A 209 3.84 14.72 30.80
CA ILE A 209 4.15 13.56 31.63
C ILE A 209 5.62 13.61 31.98
N GLY A 210 5.93 13.46 33.28
CA GLY A 210 7.30 13.44 33.78
C GLY A 210 7.52 12.30 34.75
N ASP A 211 8.77 12.05 35.09
CA ASP A 211 9.19 11.09 36.11
C ASP A 211 8.51 9.71 35.96
N VAL A 212 8.59 9.09 34.79
CA VAL A 212 7.98 7.77 34.52
C VAL A 212 8.84 6.68 35.15
N ASP A 213 8.24 5.89 36.05
CA ASP A 213 8.86 4.70 36.62
C ASP A 213 8.09 3.45 36.10
N TYR A 214 8.82 2.40 35.78
CA TYR A 214 8.29 1.13 35.31
C TYR A 214 8.76 -0.01 36.22
N ILE A 215 7.84 -0.86 36.63
CA ILE A 215 8.10 -2.05 37.45
C ILE A 215 7.50 -3.26 36.74
N SER A 216 8.34 -4.13 36.22
CA SER A 216 7.90 -5.38 35.60
C SER A 216 7.68 -6.45 36.66
N LEU A 217 6.56 -7.16 36.55
CA LEU A 217 6.33 -8.36 37.36
C LEU A 217 7.21 -9.53 36.92
N SER A 218 7.51 -9.61 35.63
CA SER A 218 8.36 -10.69 35.08
C SER A 218 9.78 -10.71 35.66
N ASP A 219 10.27 -9.55 36.12
CA ASP A 219 11.57 -9.46 36.78
C ASP A 219 11.59 -10.13 38.16
N HIS A 220 10.40 -10.34 38.74
CA HIS A 220 10.23 -10.99 40.04
C HIS A 220 9.64 -12.39 39.91
N ASP A 221 8.58 -12.56 39.12
CA ASP A 221 7.92 -13.83 38.86
C ASP A 221 7.11 -13.76 37.54
N ALA A 222 7.60 -14.41 36.50
CA ALA A 222 6.98 -14.42 35.16
C ALA A 222 5.56 -15.03 35.12
N SER A 223 5.12 -15.73 36.17
CA SER A 223 3.78 -16.32 36.28
C SER A 223 2.79 -15.44 37.06
N MET A 224 3.21 -14.26 37.53
CA MET A 224 2.38 -13.34 38.29
C MET A 224 1.71 -12.34 37.35
N SER A 225 0.43 -12.02 37.62
CA SER A 225 -0.31 -10.99 36.87
C SER A 225 -1.12 -10.15 37.85
N PHE A 226 -1.30 -8.86 37.51
CA PHE A 226 -2.18 -7.98 38.29
C PHE A 226 -3.65 -8.27 38.01
N ASN A 227 -4.45 -8.26 39.06
CA ASN A 227 -5.90 -8.39 38.97
C ASN A 227 -6.55 -7.04 38.63
N ALA A 228 -7.66 -7.08 37.90
CA ALA A 228 -8.39 -5.89 37.52
C ALA A 228 -8.94 -5.14 38.74
N SER A 229 -8.89 -3.80 38.68
CA SER A 229 -9.47 -2.87 39.67
C SER A 229 -9.02 -3.10 41.12
N THR A 230 -7.80 -3.60 41.31
CA THR A 230 -7.28 -3.90 42.67
C THR A 230 -6.23 -2.92 43.16
N LEU A 231 -5.90 -1.87 42.36
CA LEU A 231 -4.92 -0.85 42.76
C LEU A 231 -5.52 0.13 43.77
N VAL A 232 -4.87 0.29 44.89
CA VAL A 232 -5.33 1.14 45.99
C VAL A 232 -4.18 1.86 46.66
N ASN A 233 -4.42 3.12 47.08
CA ASN A 233 -3.52 3.91 47.91
C ASN A 233 -3.84 3.67 49.39
N LEU A 234 -2.83 3.29 50.15
CA LEU A 234 -2.93 3.07 51.58
C LEU A 234 -2.68 4.38 52.35
N PRO A 235 -3.15 4.47 53.61
CA PRO A 235 -3.00 5.71 54.42
C PRO A 235 -1.55 6.13 54.68
N ASP A 236 -0.62 5.21 54.63
CA ASP A 236 0.83 5.47 54.78
C ASP A 236 1.49 5.95 53.46
N GLY A 237 0.70 6.09 52.40
CA GLY A 237 1.18 6.48 51.06
C GLY A 237 1.72 5.33 50.23
N THR A 238 1.78 4.13 50.75
CA THR A 238 2.11 2.92 49.96
C THR A 238 0.97 2.63 49.00
N VAL A 239 1.32 2.31 47.75
CA VAL A 239 0.34 1.82 46.77
C VAL A 239 0.37 0.30 46.79
N ALA A 240 -0.81 -0.32 46.85
CA ALA A 240 -0.95 -1.77 46.83
C ALA A 240 -1.78 -2.22 45.63
N ALA A 241 -1.41 -3.32 45.04
CA ALA A 241 -2.16 -3.98 43.95
C ALA A 241 -2.37 -5.45 44.24
N GLY A 242 -3.57 -5.96 43.99
CA GLY A 242 -3.84 -7.40 44.00
C GLY A 242 -3.25 -8.08 42.78
N SER A 243 -2.66 -9.23 42.99
CA SER A 243 -2.12 -10.08 41.94
C SER A 243 -2.64 -11.52 42.02
N SER A 244 -2.39 -12.33 41.03
CA SER A 244 -2.73 -13.75 41.00
C SER A 244 -2.08 -14.57 42.13
N LYS A 245 -1.03 -14.05 42.77
CA LYS A 245 -0.30 -14.73 43.86
C LYS A 245 -0.36 -14.01 45.21
N GLY A 246 -1.10 -12.90 45.31
CA GLY A 246 -1.20 -12.14 46.54
C GLY A 246 -1.23 -10.63 46.31
N ILE A 247 -0.76 -9.89 47.30
CA ILE A 247 -0.74 -8.42 47.25
C ILE A 247 0.70 -7.93 47.01
N VAL A 248 0.85 -7.07 46.02
CA VAL A 248 2.10 -6.36 45.71
C VAL A 248 2.05 -4.96 46.32
N TYR A 249 3.09 -4.57 47.05
CA TYR A 249 3.22 -3.25 47.64
C TYR A 249 4.28 -2.46 46.91
N PHE A 250 3.95 -1.23 46.56
CA PHE A 250 4.86 -0.26 45.95
C PHE A 250 5.17 0.84 46.96
N PRO A 251 6.33 0.75 47.64
CA PRO A 251 6.69 1.77 48.61
C PRO A 251 6.98 3.12 47.94
N LEU A 252 6.71 4.21 48.62
CA LEU A 252 7.11 5.55 48.19
C LEU A 252 8.61 5.57 47.95
N ARG A 253 9.03 5.73 46.69
CA ARG A 253 10.45 5.86 46.39
C ARG A 253 10.97 7.22 46.80
N SER A 254 11.95 7.23 47.68
CA SER A 254 12.85 8.39 47.82
C SER A 254 13.65 8.48 46.48
N ARG A 255 13.63 9.67 45.84
CA ARG A 255 14.37 9.95 44.61
C ARG A 255 15.85 9.56 44.75
N THR A 256 16.27 8.47 44.22
CA THR A 256 17.68 8.25 43.87
C THR A 256 17.94 9.01 42.58
N PRO A 257 18.91 9.94 42.52
CA PRO A 257 19.23 10.65 41.30
C PRO A 257 19.67 9.63 40.24
N SER A 258 18.88 9.45 39.18
CA SER A 258 19.30 8.72 38.02
C SER A 258 20.39 9.55 37.32
N PHE A 259 21.59 9.01 37.20
CA PHE A 259 22.61 9.59 36.34
C PHE A 259 22.05 9.60 34.90
N PRO A 260 22.22 10.71 34.14
CA PRO A 260 21.75 10.76 32.75
C PRO A 260 22.54 9.76 31.93
N VAL A 261 21.93 8.61 31.71
CA VAL A 261 22.47 7.58 30.79
C VAL A 261 22.25 8.08 29.37
N ARG A 262 23.31 8.20 28.59
CA ARG A 262 23.19 8.54 27.18
C ARG A 262 22.60 7.34 26.45
N GLU A 263 21.34 7.42 26.17
CA GLU A 263 20.65 6.46 25.32
C GLU A 263 21.12 6.59 23.87
N ASN A 264 21.30 5.47 23.20
CA ASN A 264 21.75 5.45 21.81
C ASN A 264 20.94 4.44 21.01
N LEU A 265 20.18 4.95 20.02
CA LEU A 265 19.41 4.13 19.08
C LEU A 265 20.33 3.55 18.01
N CYS A 266 20.48 2.23 18.03
CA CYS A 266 21.42 1.49 17.19
C CYS A 266 20.70 0.51 16.24
N LEU A 267 21.24 0.38 15.04
CA LEU A 267 20.91 -0.74 14.16
C LEU A 267 21.82 -1.91 14.52
N THR A 268 21.23 -3.00 15.00
CA THR A 268 22.00 -4.13 15.56
C THR A 268 22.36 -5.16 14.51
N ASP A 269 21.51 -5.41 13.52
CA ASP A 269 21.80 -6.32 12.40
C ASP A 269 21.05 -5.89 11.13
N PHE A 270 21.57 -6.29 10.00
CA PHE A 270 20.91 -6.21 8.70
C PHE A 270 21.04 -7.55 8.00
N ARG A 271 19.92 -8.13 7.62
CA ARG A 271 19.88 -9.46 6.98
C ARG A 271 19.40 -9.34 5.54
N LEU A 272 20.02 -10.11 4.66
CA LEU A 272 19.58 -10.29 3.27
C LEU A 272 19.03 -11.71 3.15
N GLY A 273 17.72 -11.84 3.06
CA GLY A 273 17.05 -13.12 3.26
C GLY A 273 17.37 -13.67 4.67
N GLU A 274 17.91 -14.86 4.75
CA GLU A 274 18.31 -15.49 6.02
C GLU A 274 19.74 -15.14 6.47
N THR A 275 20.54 -14.49 5.61
CA THR A 275 21.97 -14.27 5.86
C THR A 275 22.20 -12.90 6.51
N SER A 276 22.74 -12.89 7.74
CA SER A 276 23.15 -11.66 8.42
C SER A 276 24.42 -11.06 7.79
N LEU A 277 24.51 -9.73 7.74
CA LEU A 277 25.73 -9.02 7.31
C LEU A 277 26.96 -9.41 8.13
N ARG A 278 26.77 -9.78 9.40
CA ARG A 278 27.86 -10.21 10.28
C ARG A 278 28.48 -11.56 9.86
N SER A 279 27.68 -12.45 9.29
CA SER A 279 28.11 -13.77 8.83
C SER A 279 28.72 -13.76 7.42
N MET A 280 28.63 -12.65 6.69
CA MET A 280 29.17 -12.53 5.35
C MET A 280 30.70 -12.34 5.34
N SER A 281 31.31 -12.80 4.26
CA SER A 281 32.73 -12.55 4.03
C SER A 281 33.01 -11.04 3.90
N PRO A 282 34.19 -10.54 4.28
CA PRO A 282 34.51 -9.11 4.22
C PRO A 282 34.34 -8.48 2.81
N LYS A 283 34.58 -9.28 1.75
CA LYS A 283 34.36 -8.82 0.35
C LYS A 283 32.90 -8.66 -0.01
N GLN A 284 32.04 -9.56 0.44
CA GLN A 284 30.59 -9.51 0.23
C GLN A 284 29.97 -8.37 1.05
N ARG A 285 30.35 -8.24 2.32
CA ARG A 285 29.86 -7.19 3.21
C ARG A 285 30.17 -5.80 2.66
N ARG A 286 31.36 -5.54 2.14
CA ARG A 286 31.73 -4.24 1.54
C ARG A 286 30.91 -3.88 0.30
N LYS A 287 30.39 -4.86 -0.45
CA LYS A 287 29.50 -4.58 -1.59
C LYS A 287 28.13 -4.09 -1.11
N VAL A 288 27.66 -4.57 0.03
CA VAL A 288 26.37 -4.22 0.62
C VAL A 288 26.50 -2.94 1.47
N CYS A 289 27.52 -2.89 2.32
CA CYS A 289 27.74 -1.81 3.26
C CYS A 289 29.24 -1.56 3.47
N GLU A 290 29.71 -0.34 3.35
CA GLU A 290 31.12 0.03 3.47
C GLU A 290 31.58 0.07 4.93
N LYS A 291 30.68 0.44 5.85
CA LYS A 291 30.90 0.54 7.28
C LYS A 291 30.09 -0.53 8.03
N ASP A 292 30.30 -0.63 9.33
CA ASP A 292 29.39 -1.39 10.19
C ASP A 292 27.98 -0.78 10.10
N ILE A 293 26.93 -1.62 10.16
CA ILE A 293 25.53 -1.20 9.97
C ILE A 293 25.13 -0.08 10.92
N ASN A 294 25.65 -0.09 12.13
CA ASN A 294 25.36 0.94 13.12
C ASN A 294 25.88 2.33 12.71
N TYR A 295 26.93 2.41 11.90
CA TYR A 295 27.55 3.64 11.42
C TYR A 295 27.33 3.87 9.92
N ALA A 296 26.53 3.02 9.28
CA ALA A 296 26.27 3.09 7.86
C ALA A 296 25.23 4.18 7.55
N ASP A 297 25.48 4.92 6.48
CA ASP A 297 24.54 5.88 5.93
C ASP A 297 23.82 5.32 4.69
N LEU A 298 24.40 4.31 4.05
CA LEU A 298 23.90 3.70 2.82
C LEU A 298 24.13 2.19 2.82
N VAL A 299 23.08 1.45 2.50
CA VAL A 299 23.10 0.02 2.20
C VAL A 299 22.69 -0.20 0.75
N ARG A 300 23.42 -1.07 0.02
CA ARG A 300 23.13 -1.47 -1.35
C ARG A 300 22.66 -2.91 -1.37
N ILE A 301 21.46 -3.15 -1.89
CA ILE A 301 20.86 -4.47 -2.02
C ILE A 301 20.90 -4.89 -3.48
N ASP A 302 21.42 -6.07 -3.75
CA ASP A 302 21.45 -6.66 -5.08
C ASP A 302 20.05 -7.07 -5.53
N HIS A 303 19.78 -7.01 -6.83
CA HIS A 303 18.50 -7.38 -7.44
C HIS A 303 18.10 -8.84 -7.22
N THR A 304 19.03 -9.71 -6.82
CA THR A 304 18.76 -11.13 -6.52
C THR A 304 18.17 -11.35 -5.14
N VAL A 305 18.17 -10.32 -4.29
CA VAL A 305 17.67 -10.41 -2.91
C VAL A 305 16.21 -10.00 -2.88
N HIS A 306 15.33 -10.93 -2.52
CA HIS A 306 13.89 -10.71 -2.48
C HIS A 306 13.37 -10.18 -1.13
N SER A 307 14.12 -10.41 -0.06
CA SER A 307 13.74 -9.96 1.28
C SER A 307 14.95 -9.46 2.06
N PHE A 308 14.71 -8.48 2.94
CA PHE A 308 15.71 -8.03 3.91
C PHE A 308 15.03 -7.64 5.22
N SER A 309 15.78 -7.72 6.31
CA SER A 309 15.31 -7.28 7.61
C SER A 309 16.36 -6.44 8.33
N ILE A 310 15.87 -5.50 9.13
CA ILE A 310 16.66 -4.53 9.89
C ILE A 310 16.34 -4.73 11.35
N SER A 311 17.31 -5.16 12.15
CA SER A 311 17.16 -5.27 13.60
C SER A 311 17.73 -4.03 14.28
N PHE A 312 17.05 -3.58 15.33
CA PHE A 312 17.41 -2.36 16.04
C PHE A 312 17.22 -2.52 17.54
N ALA A 313 17.91 -1.72 18.32
CA ALA A 313 17.77 -1.67 19.77
C ALA A 313 18.20 -0.30 20.31
N LEU A 314 17.59 0.11 21.43
CA LEU A 314 18.06 1.23 22.22
C LEU A 314 19.05 0.71 23.25
N LEU A 315 20.28 1.18 23.19
CA LEU A 315 21.33 0.85 24.14
C LEU A 315 21.30 1.78 25.32
N ASN A 316 21.75 1.29 26.48
CA ASN A 316 21.83 2.04 27.74
C ASN A 316 20.44 2.49 28.28
N LYS A 317 19.42 1.67 28.07
CA LYS A 317 18.11 1.89 28.69
C LYS A 317 18.08 1.50 30.15
N GLY A 318 17.18 2.11 30.93
CA GLY A 318 16.90 1.67 32.30
C GLY A 318 16.41 0.22 32.36
N ALA A 319 16.70 -0.50 33.42
CA ALA A 319 16.21 -1.86 33.60
C ALA A 319 14.68 -1.86 33.67
N GLY A 320 14.05 -2.77 32.91
CA GLY A 320 12.60 -2.95 32.90
C GLY A 320 11.79 -2.06 31.96
N GLU A 321 12.40 -1.13 31.23
CA GLU A 321 11.69 -0.32 30.24
C GLU A 321 11.45 -1.08 28.94
N GLN A 322 10.18 -1.16 28.50
CA GLN A 322 9.86 -1.63 27.16
C GLN A 322 9.97 -0.45 26.17
N ASP A 323 10.73 -0.68 25.11
CA ASP A 323 10.85 0.32 24.04
C ASP A 323 9.78 0.07 22.97
N ILE A 324 9.04 1.10 22.65
CA ILE A 324 8.21 1.11 21.45
C ILE A 324 8.97 1.86 20.37
N TYR A 325 9.06 1.25 19.22
CA TYR A 325 9.69 1.84 18.05
C TYR A 325 8.65 2.13 17.00
N SER A 326 8.86 3.21 16.29
CA SER A 326 8.14 3.52 15.08
C SER A 326 9.13 3.56 13.93
N TYR A 327 8.79 2.90 12.83
CA TYR A 327 9.64 2.90 11.65
C TYR A 327 8.83 3.03 10.36
N ILE A 328 9.49 3.55 9.34
CA ILE A 328 8.93 3.69 8.00
C ILE A 328 10.04 3.53 6.97
N LEU A 329 9.75 2.81 5.90
CA LEU A 329 10.57 2.78 4.69
C LEU A 329 9.95 3.76 3.68
N GLU A 330 10.41 5.01 3.70
CA GLU A 330 9.92 6.05 2.79
C GLU A 330 10.12 5.64 1.33
N GLY A 331 9.05 5.74 0.54
CA GLY A 331 8.99 5.28 -0.85
C GLY A 331 8.43 3.87 -1.03
N TYR A 332 8.22 3.12 0.07
CA TYR A 332 7.60 1.80 0.07
C TYR A 332 6.38 1.74 0.98
N ASP A 333 6.53 2.11 2.25
CA ASP A 333 5.46 2.08 3.24
C ASP A 333 4.50 3.25 3.03
N ARG A 334 3.19 2.99 3.18
CA ARG A 334 2.15 4.02 3.11
C ARG A 334 1.93 4.75 4.43
N LYS A 335 2.25 4.10 5.55
CA LYS A 335 2.09 4.61 6.91
C LYS A 335 3.27 4.14 7.76
N GLU A 336 3.53 4.90 8.81
CA GLU A 336 4.50 4.55 9.84
C GLU A 336 4.03 3.28 10.57
N VAL A 337 4.94 2.32 10.76
CA VAL A 337 4.69 1.05 11.43
C VAL A 337 5.16 1.16 12.87
N ILE A 338 4.31 0.79 13.83
CA ILE A 338 4.65 0.80 15.25
C ILE A 338 4.94 -0.63 15.67
N ASP A 339 6.15 -0.86 16.20
CA ASP A 339 6.55 -2.15 16.79
C ASP A 339 6.09 -2.23 18.25
N ALA A 340 4.79 -2.50 18.43
CA ALA A 340 4.21 -2.67 19.76
C ALA A 340 4.46 -4.06 20.36
N GLU A 341 4.86 -5.03 19.54
CA GLU A 341 5.09 -6.42 19.98
C GLU A 341 6.53 -6.66 20.46
N GLY A 342 7.40 -5.65 20.36
CA GLY A 342 8.79 -5.76 20.79
C GLY A 342 9.64 -6.73 19.98
N ARG A 343 9.30 -6.90 18.69
CA ARG A 343 10.09 -7.75 17.77
C ARG A 343 11.46 -7.17 17.46
N HIS A 344 11.62 -5.85 17.61
CA HIS A 344 12.83 -5.10 17.34
C HIS A 344 13.43 -5.36 15.94
N THR A 345 12.57 -5.69 14.98
CA THR A 345 12.96 -6.03 13.61
C THR A 345 11.91 -5.59 12.61
N ALA A 346 12.34 -4.81 11.63
CA ALA A 346 11.55 -4.43 10.46
C ALA A 346 11.88 -5.37 9.29
N SER A 347 10.88 -6.05 8.73
CA SER A 347 11.06 -6.99 7.62
C SER A 347 10.35 -6.50 6.37
N TYR A 348 11.03 -6.59 5.24
CA TYR A 348 10.54 -6.14 3.94
C TYR A 348 10.74 -7.22 2.88
N GLU A 349 9.73 -7.42 2.05
CA GLU A 349 9.74 -8.42 0.98
C GLU A 349 9.41 -7.78 -0.36
N ASN A 350 10.09 -8.23 -1.41
CA ASN A 350 9.84 -7.83 -2.80
C ASN A 350 9.86 -6.30 -3.03
N VAL A 351 10.79 -5.61 -2.36
CA VAL A 351 10.96 -4.16 -2.53
C VAL A 351 11.46 -3.85 -3.94
N PRO A 352 10.76 -3.03 -4.74
CA PRO A 352 11.16 -2.71 -6.10
C PRO A 352 12.54 -2.03 -6.18
N PRO A 353 13.25 -2.12 -7.30
CA PRO A 353 14.49 -1.37 -7.49
C PRO A 353 14.27 0.14 -7.35
N GLY A 354 15.03 0.78 -6.46
CA GLY A 354 14.85 2.20 -6.15
C GLY A 354 15.78 2.69 -5.06
N ASN A 355 15.58 3.94 -4.65
CA ASN A 355 16.24 4.54 -3.50
C ASN A 355 15.18 4.78 -2.42
N TYR A 356 15.44 4.30 -1.22
CA TYR A 356 14.56 4.33 -0.08
C TYR A 356 15.26 4.94 1.13
N VAL A 357 14.49 5.47 2.06
CA VAL A 357 15.00 5.97 3.34
C VAL A 357 14.27 5.26 4.47
N PHE A 358 14.99 4.41 5.17
CA PHE A 358 14.49 3.81 6.40
C PHE A 358 14.68 4.78 7.56
N ARG A 359 13.58 5.16 8.19
CA ARG A 359 13.55 6.06 9.34
C ARG A 359 13.01 5.31 10.55
N LEU A 360 13.79 5.29 11.61
CA LEU A 360 13.46 4.64 12.87
C LEU A 360 13.43 5.67 13.97
N LYS A 361 12.39 5.65 14.81
CA LYS A 361 12.22 6.52 15.95
C LYS A 361 11.84 5.74 17.20
N THR A 362 12.21 6.26 18.37
CA THR A 362 11.67 5.79 19.64
C THR A 362 10.42 6.59 20.00
N LEU A 363 9.39 5.91 20.49
CA LEU A 363 8.16 6.52 21.00
C LEU A 363 8.16 6.48 22.53
N GLY A 364 7.48 7.45 23.15
CA GLY A 364 7.20 7.44 24.59
C GLY A 364 8.33 7.90 25.49
N ARG A 365 9.29 8.67 24.98
CA ARG A 365 10.40 9.21 25.77
C ARG A 365 10.49 10.72 25.67
N ASP A 366 11.05 11.37 26.71
CA ASP A 366 11.30 12.84 26.75
C ASP A 366 12.16 13.31 25.56
N LYS A 367 13.01 12.44 25.02
CA LYS A 367 13.82 12.69 23.83
C LYS A 367 13.55 11.62 22.79
N THR A 368 13.00 12.01 21.68
CA THR A 368 12.88 11.17 20.50
C THR A 368 14.26 10.92 19.90
N HIS A 369 14.70 9.68 19.92
CA HIS A 369 15.90 9.25 19.20
C HIS A 369 15.50 8.85 17.80
N GLU A 370 16.18 9.41 16.81
CA GLU A 370 15.92 9.09 15.39
C GLU A 370 17.17 8.54 14.73
N ARG A 371 17.01 7.48 13.95
CA ARG A 371 18.06 6.90 13.11
C ARG A 371 17.57 6.79 11.68
N ILE A 372 18.40 7.26 10.74
CA ILE A 372 18.09 7.26 9.30
C ILE A 372 19.11 6.37 8.60
N LEU A 373 18.63 5.47 7.73
CA LEU A 373 19.44 4.62 6.87
C LEU A 373 18.94 4.70 5.43
N ARG A 374 19.80 5.06 4.49
CA ARG A 374 19.46 5.04 3.06
C ARG A 374 19.65 3.63 2.51
N ILE A 375 18.68 3.16 1.74
CA ILE A 375 18.68 1.82 1.14
C ILE A 375 18.53 1.97 -0.36
N LYS A 376 19.49 1.42 -1.11
CA LYS A 376 19.46 1.40 -2.57
C LYS A 376 19.31 -0.02 -3.07
N VAL A 377 18.15 -0.34 -3.63
CA VAL A 377 17.88 -1.62 -4.30
C VAL A 377 18.29 -1.48 -5.78
N LEU A 378 19.27 -2.29 -6.20
CA LEU A 378 19.84 -2.24 -7.53
C LEU A 378 18.88 -2.86 -8.56
N ARG A 379 18.87 -2.33 -9.76
CA ARG A 379 18.14 -2.91 -10.90
C ARG A 379 18.90 -4.09 -11.47
N HIS A 380 18.18 -5.05 -12.04
CA HIS A 380 18.79 -6.14 -12.80
C HIS A 380 19.67 -5.57 -13.92
N PRO A 381 20.91 -6.05 -14.11
CA PRO A 381 21.85 -5.49 -15.11
C PRO A 381 21.27 -5.49 -16.53
N LEU A 382 20.47 -6.49 -16.88
CA LEU A 382 19.78 -6.56 -18.18
C LEU A 382 18.66 -5.50 -18.36
N LEU A 383 18.21 -4.86 -17.28
CA LEU A 383 17.22 -3.77 -17.30
C LEU A 383 17.88 -2.40 -17.02
N SER A 384 19.20 -2.35 -17.03
CA SER A 384 19.94 -1.10 -16.90
C SER A 384 19.77 -0.21 -18.15
N SER A 385 19.92 1.10 -18.00
CA SER A 385 19.81 2.05 -19.12
C SER A 385 20.76 1.69 -20.27
N TRP A 386 21.95 1.17 -19.98
CA TRP A 386 22.90 0.69 -20.96
C TRP A 386 22.44 -0.55 -21.70
N ALA A 387 21.82 -1.52 -21.01
CA ALA A 387 21.27 -2.72 -21.62
C ALA A 387 20.10 -2.38 -22.54
N ILE A 388 19.20 -1.47 -22.12
CA ILE A 388 18.08 -1.00 -22.94
C ILE A 388 18.63 -0.32 -24.21
N MET A 389 19.67 0.53 -24.09
CA MET A 389 20.31 1.18 -25.24
C MET A 389 20.94 0.15 -26.19
N ALA A 390 21.61 -0.89 -25.65
CA ALA A 390 22.14 -1.98 -26.45
C ALA A 390 21.04 -2.76 -27.18
N TYR A 391 19.90 -3.03 -26.53
CA TYR A 391 18.74 -3.68 -27.19
C TYR A 391 18.16 -2.82 -28.30
N LEU A 392 18.04 -1.51 -28.09
CA LEU A 392 17.59 -0.58 -29.14
C LEU A 392 18.56 -0.55 -30.34
N LEU A 393 19.88 -0.57 -30.10
CA LEU A 393 20.88 -0.64 -31.18
C LEU A 393 20.78 -1.96 -31.95
N VAL A 394 20.64 -3.08 -31.27
CA VAL A 394 20.45 -4.40 -31.91
C VAL A 394 19.16 -4.41 -32.72
N PHE A 395 18.07 -3.90 -32.17
CA PHE A 395 16.80 -3.79 -32.88
C PHE A 395 16.89 -2.89 -34.11
N ALA A 396 17.54 -1.74 -34.00
CA ALA A 396 17.78 -0.83 -35.12
C ALA A 396 18.62 -1.49 -36.22
N ALA A 397 19.68 -2.22 -35.84
CA ALA A 397 20.52 -2.95 -36.78
C ALA A 397 19.74 -4.05 -37.52
N LEU A 398 18.90 -4.81 -36.79
CA LEU A 398 18.02 -5.82 -37.39
C LEU A 398 16.99 -5.20 -38.34
N ALA A 399 16.35 -4.10 -37.90
CA ALA A 399 15.39 -3.36 -38.72
C ALA A 399 16.05 -2.83 -40.00
N TYR A 400 17.26 -2.27 -39.88
CA TYR A 400 18.05 -1.82 -41.02
C TYR A 400 18.41 -2.99 -41.95
N GLY A 401 18.83 -4.12 -41.40
CA GLY A 401 19.13 -5.33 -42.20
C GLY A 401 17.92 -5.86 -42.97
N ILE A 402 16.76 -5.91 -42.31
CA ILE A 402 15.49 -6.31 -42.98
C ILE A 402 15.09 -5.29 -44.04
N TRP A 403 15.19 -3.98 -43.72
CA TRP A 403 14.90 -2.93 -44.70
C TRP A 403 15.85 -3.02 -45.91
N ARG A 404 17.13 -3.19 -45.67
CA ARG A 404 18.13 -3.35 -46.71
C ARG A 404 17.88 -4.59 -47.58
N TYR A 405 17.60 -5.72 -46.95
CA TYR A 405 17.28 -6.96 -47.64
C TYR A 405 16.01 -6.84 -48.49
N THR A 406 14.95 -6.23 -47.97
CA THR A 406 13.71 -6.01 -48.72
C THR A 406 13.90 -5.03 -49.87
N TYR A 407 14.67 -3.95 -49.65
CA TYR A 407 15.03 -2.97 -50.68
C TYR A 407 15.81 -3.63 -51.86
N ASP A 408 16.83 -4.43 -51.53
CA ASP A 408 17.64 -5.13 -52.56
C ASP A 408 16.80 -6.16 -53.28
N ARG A 409 15.87 -6.84 -52.62
CA ARG A 409 14.93 -7.78 -53.29
C ARG A 409 13.93 -7.09 -54.21
N ILE A 410 13.43 -5.93 -53.84
CA ILE A 410 12.52 -5.13 -54.66
C ILE A 410 13.28 -4.68 -55.92
N LYS A 411 14.49 -4.15 -55.76
CA LYS A 411 15.32 -3.67 -56.84
C LYS A 411 15.74 -4.79 -57.84
N ALA A 412 16.08 -5.96 -57.30
CA ALA A 412 16.34 -7.15 -58.12
C ALA A 412 15.12 -7.61 -58.93
N ARG A 413 13.93 -7.59 -58.32
CA ARG A 413 12.65 -7.93 -58.99
C ARG A 413 12.32 -6.95 -60.11
N GLU A 414 12.60 -5.67 -59.93
CA GLU A 414 12.39 -4.61 -60.91
C GLU A 414 13.32 -4.76 -62.11
N LEU A 415 14.59 -5.06 -61.85
CA LEU A 415 15.57 -5.38 -62.91
C LEU A 415 15.16 -6.59 -63.75
N VAL A 416 14.72 -7.67 -63.11
CA VAL A 416 14.23 -8.86 -63.78
C VAL A 416 12.95 -8.57 -64.59
N ARG A 417 12.07 -7.74 -64.08
CA ARG A 417 10.85 -7.31 -64.76
C ARG A 417 11.19 -6.48 -66.03
N LEU A 418 12.09 -5.52 -65.90
CA LEU A 418 12.56 -4.72 -67.04
C LEU A 418 13.20 -5.58 -68.13
N SER A 419 14.12 -6.48 -67.74
CA SER A 419 14.76 -7.43 -68.67
C SER A 419 13.76 -8.35 -69.37
N ARG A 420 12.73 -8.83 -68.68
CA ARG A 420 11.64 -9.65 -69.30
C ARG A 420 10.84 -8.79 -70.30
N MET A 421 10.52 -7.55 -69.97
CA MET A 421 9.78 -6.68 -70.87
C MET A 421 10.61 -6.34 -72.13
N GLU A 422 11.92 -6.11 -71.99
CA GLU A 422 12.82 -5.88 -73.11
C GLU A 422 12.90 -7.13 -74.05
N LYS A 423 13.01 -8.34 -73.41
CA LYS A 423 13.01 -9.60 -74.13
C LYS A 423 11.70 -9.83 -74.89
N GLN A 424 10.55 -9.58 -74.23
CA GLN A 424 9.22 -9.71 -74.85
C GLN A 424 9.07 -8.77 -76.05
N LYS A 425 9.50 -7.49 -75.92
CA LYS A 425 9.48 -6.52 -77.02
C LYS A 425 10.37 -6.95 -78.17
N ALA A 426 11.55 -7.50 -77.87
CA ALA A 426 12.45 -8.03 -78.89
C ALA A 426 11.87 -9.23 -79.62
N GLU A 427 11.23 -10.16 -78.87
CA GLU A 427 10.55 -11.34 -79.46
C GLU A 427 9.36 -10.92 -80.30
N GLU A 428 8.55 -9.96 -79.86
CA GLU A 428 7.41 -9.44 -80.62
C GLU A 428 7.88 -8.72 -81.90
N LEU A 429 8.91 -7.89 -81.81
CA LEU A 429 9.52 -7.28 -83.02
C LEU A 429 10.06 -8.35 -83.99
N ASN A 430 10.70 -9.37 -83.48
CA ASN A 430 11.21 -10.48 -84.34
C ASN A 430 10.07 -11.23 -84.97
N HIS A 431 9.00 -11.49 -84.24
CA HIS A 431 7.79 -12.14 -84.79
C HIS A 431 7.16 -11.31 -85.95
N LEU A 432 6.99 -10.00 -85.70
CA LEU A 432 6.50 -9.06 -86.71
C LEU A 432 7.38 -9.05 -87.96
N LYS A 433 8.72 -9.06 -87.78
CA LYS A 433 9.67 -9.17 -88.92
C LYS A 433 9.51 -10.45 -89.73
N LEU A 434 9.40 -11.59 -89.04
CA LEU A 434 9.22 -12.86 -89.69
C LEU A 434 7.90 -12.89 -90.47
N GLN A 435 6.81 -12.39 -89.86
CA GLN A 435 5.52 -12.28 -90.54
C GLN A 435 5.56 -11.38 -91.75
N PHE A 436 6.26 -10.23 -91.63
CA PHE A 436 6.45 -9.35 -92.76
C PHE A 436 7.20 -10.05 -93.89
N TYR A 437 8.34 -10.74 -93.64
CA TYR A 437 9.09 -11.45 -94.67
C TYR A 437 8.29 -12.56 -95.30
N THR A 438 7.50 -13.28 -94.55
CA THR A 438 6.65 -14.32 -95.07
C THR A 438 5.58 -13.78 -96.03
N ASN A 439 4.93 -12.68 -95.63
CA ASN A 439 3.92 -12.01 -96.46
C ASN A 439 4.53 -11.46 -97.78
N VAL A 440 5.67 -10.76 -97.66
CA VAL A 440 6.38 -10.21 -98.83
C VAL A 440 6.79 -11.33 -99.75
N THR A 441 7.31 -12.47 -99.22
CA THR A 441 7.69 -13.60 -100.04
C THR A 441 6.49 -14.17 -100.81
N HIS A 442 5.34 -14.34 -100.14
CA HIS A 442 4.11 -14.76 -100.79
C HIS A 442 3.65 -13.79 -101.91
N GLU A 443 3.70 -12.51 -101.66
CA GLU A 443 3.31 -11.47 -102.63
C GLU A 443 4.29 -11.36 -103.79
N LEU A 444 5.57 -11.68 -103.60
CA LEU A 444 6.56 -11.75 -104.71
C LEU A 444 6.43 -13.01 -105.53
N MET A 445 6.12 -14.17 -104.88
CA MET A 445 5.99 -15.45 -105.61
C MET A 445 4.81 -15.47 -106.59
N THR A 446 3.71 -14.80 -106.26
CA THR A 446 2.52 -14.73 -107.08
C THR A 446 2.79 -14.13 -108.48
N PRO A 447 3.29 -12.87 -108.59
CA PRO A 447 3.60 -12.23 -109.86
C PRO A 447 4.75 -12.97 -110.61
N LEU A 448 5.74 -13.50 -109.81
CA LEU A 448 6.86 -14.26 -110.38
C LEU A 448 6.35 -15.56 -111.04
N SER A 449 5.45 -16.30 -110.41
CA SER A 449 4.81 -17.52 -110.98
C SER A 449 4.03 -17.22 -112.26
N ILE A 450 3.31 -16.08 -112.28
CA ILE A 450 2.56 -15.64 -113.44
C ILE A 450 3.51 -15.25 -114.60
N ILE A 451 4.62 -14.59 -114.28
CA ILE A 451 5.65 -14.24 -115.24
C ILE A 451 6.28 -15.52 -115.82
N ASN A 452 6.67 -16.47 -114.93
CA ASN A 452 7.23 -17.75 -115.42
C ASN A 452 6.26 -18.53 -116.30
N ALA A 453 5.01 -18.67 -115.88
CA ALA A 453 3.97 -19.33 -116.68
C ALA A 453 3.74 -18.63 -118.01
N SER A 454 3.84 -17.28 -117.99
CA SER A 454 3.74 -16.52 -119.24
C SER A 454 4.95 -16.71 -120.19
N VAL A 455 6.15 -16.81 -119.61
CA VAL A 455 7.41 -17.11 -120.39
C VAL A 455 7.36 -18.55 -120.92
N GLU A 456 6.92 -19.52 -120.08
CA GLU A 456 6.75 -20.90 -120.57
C GLU A 456 5.74 -21.00 -121.73
N SER A 457 4.67 -20.24 -121.67
CA SER A 457 3.72 -20.14 -122.77
C SER A 457 4.34 -19.59 -124.09
N LEU A 458 5.25 -18.62 -123.92
CA LEU A 458 5.98 -18.05 -125.03
C LEU A 458 6.98 -19.08 -125.69
N THR A 459 7.71 -19.83 -124.84
CA THR A 459 8.68 -20.81 -125.30
C THR A 459 8.02 -22.09 -125.87
N GLY A 460 6.78 -22.39 -125.42
CA GLY A 460 5.99 -23.53 -125.85
C GLY A 460 5.19 -23.29 -127.16
N GLY A 461 5.39 -22.16 -127.85
CA GLY A 461 4.76 -21.87 -129.15
C GLY A 461 3.28 -21.48 -129.13
N LYS A 462 2.73 -21.16 -127.95
CA LYS A 462 1.36 -20.67 -127.71
C LYS A 462 1.34 -19.14 -127.57
N TRP A 463 1.26 -18.45 -128.68
CA TRP A 463 1.14 -16.97 -128.65
C TRP A 463 -0.29 -16.56 -128.34
N ASN A 464 -0.41 -15.71 -127.32
CA ASN A 464 -1.66 -15.06 -126.97
C ASN A 464 -1.45 -13.53 -127.02
N PRO A 465 -2.28 -12.71 -127.66
CA PRO A 465 -2.15 -11.22 -127.75
C PRO A 465 -2.11 -10.50 -126.40
N ASP A 466 -2.67 -11.10 -125.37
CA ASP A 466 -2.69 -10.51 -123.99
C ASP A 466 -1.39 -10.80 -123.19
N LEU A 467 -0.54 -11.68 -123.61
CA LEU A 467 0.65 -12.13 -122.90
C LEU A 467 1.66 -10.98 -122.58
N PRO A 468 1.95 -10.05 -123.53
CA PRO A 468 2.80 -8.89 -123.18
C PRO A 468 2.23 -7.95 -122.11
N LYS A 469 0.92 -7.81 -122.07
CA LYS A 469 0.23 -7.01 -121.10
C LYS A 469 0.27 -7.66 -119.70
N VAL A 470 0.02 -8.95 -119.58
CA VAL A 470 0.15 -9.78 -118.38
C VAL A 470 1.57 -9.71 -117.79
N LEU A 471 2.58 -9.88 -118.65
CA LEU A 471 4.02 -9.73 -118.29
C LEU A 471 4.32 -8.34 -117.77
N SER A 472 3.94 -7.29 -118.49
CA SER A 472 4.18 -5.91 -118.10
C SER A 472 3.55 -5.57 -116.76
N VAL A 473 2.28 -5.95 -116.55
CA VAL A 473 1.56 -5.70 -115.29
C VAL A 473 2.22 -6.38 -114.09
N ASN A 474 2.60 -7.68 -114.30
CA ASN A 474 3.20 -8.40 -113.15
C ASN A 474 4.68 -7.99 -112.92
N THR A 475 5.43 -7.63 -113.95
CA THR A 475 6.78 -7.03 -113.77
C THR A 475 6.71 -5.69 -113.08
N THR A 476 5.75 -4.83 -113.42
CA THR A 476 5.53 -3.55 -112.74
C THR A 476 5.12 -3.77 -111.30
N ARG A 477 4.25 -4.77 -111.04
CA ARG A 477 3.84 -5.14 -109.65
C ARG A 477 5.03 -5.67 -108.87
N LEU A 478 5.87 -6.50 -109.43
CA LEU A 478 7.08 -7.04 -108.81
C LEU A 478 8.07 -5.90 -108.48
N THR A 479 8.30 -5.01 -109.45
CA THR A 479 9.17 -3.82 -109.22
C THR A 479 8.69 -2.94 -108.11
N ARG A 480 7.38 -2.68 -108.00
CA ARG A 480 6.75 -1.92 -106.93
C ARG A 480 6.93 -2.61 -105.60
N LEU A 481 6.72 -3.90 -105.50
CA LEU A 481 6.94 -4.67 -104.26
C LEU A 481 8.42 -4.64 -103.81
N LEU A 482 9.35 -4.77 -104.77
CA LEU A 482 10.79 -4.63 -104.48
C LEU A 482 11.15 -3.21 -103.98
N GLN A 483 10.54 -2.19 -104.57
CA GLN A 483 10.72 -0.81 -104.09
C GLN A 483 10.20 -0.61 -102.66
N GLN A 484 9.00 -1.13 -102.34
CA GLN A 484 8.45 -1.09 -101.02
C GLN A 484 9.32 -1.86 -100.03
N MET A 485 9.89 -2.97 -100.39
CA MET A 485 10.82 -3.74 -99.57
C MET A 485 12.14 -2.96 -99.30
N LEU A 486 12.66 -2.30 -100.30
CA LEU A 486 13.84 -1.45 -100.14
C LEU A 486 13.58 -0.21 -99.27
N GLU A 487 12.41 0.40 -99.38
CA GLU A 487 12.00 1.49 -98.52
C GLU A 487 11.86 1.02 -97.08
N PHE A 488 11.21 -0.11 -96.82
CA PHE A 488 11.13 -0.73 -95.50
C PHE A 488 12.52 -0.98 -94.90
N ARG A 489 13.46 -1.55 -95.67
CA ARG A 489 14.84 -1.76 -95.26
C ARG A 489 15.54 -0.40 -94.90
N LYS A 490 15.26 0.70 -95.58
CA LYS A 490 15.81 2.02 -95.27
C LYS A 490 15.25 2.55 -93.94
N VAL A 491 13.98 2.28 -93.66
CA VAL A 491 13.36 2.61 -92.32
C VAL A 491 14.02 1.77 -91.24
N GLU A 492 14.18 0.49 -91.43
CA GLU A 492 14.77 -0.46 -90.49
C GLU A 492 16.23 -0.09 -90.14
N SER A 493 16.98 0.27 -91.17
CA SER A 493 18.38 0.66 -91.00
C SER A 493 18.60 2.10 -90.41
N GLY A 494 17.51 2.80 -90.08
CA GLY A 494 17.57 4.16 -89.57
C GLY A 494 18.02 5.21 -90.60
N ASN A 495 18.14 4.83 -91.85
CA ASN A 495 18.64 5.73 -92.86
C ASN A 495 17.58 6.52 -93.62
N LEU A 496 16.36 6.54 -93.10
CA LEU A 496 15.29 7.35 -93.67
C LEU A 496 15.46 8.82 -93.22
N LYS A 497 15.88 9.66 -94.14
CA LYS A 497 15.92 11.11 -93.91
C LYS A 497 14.56 11.67 -94.32
N LEU A 498 13.81 12.18 -93.35
CA LEU A 498 12.60 12.95 -93.60
C LEU A 498 13.00 14.28 -94.23
N SER A 499 12.61 14.46 -95.51
CA SER A 499 12.76 15.77 -96.22
C SER A 499 11.45 16.55 -96.01
N VAL A 500 11.48 17.47 -95.09
CA VAL A 500 10.32 18.29 -94.79
C VAL A 500 10.31 19.50 -95.68
N SER A 501 9.32 19.73 -96.51
CA SER A 501 9.11 20.92 -97.29
C SER A 501 7.90 21.74 -96.80
N ARG A 502 7.96 23.05 -96.81
CA ARG A 502 6.84 23.93 -96.51
C ARG A 502 5.85 23.88 -97.64
N GLY A 503 4.63 23.41 -97.41
CA GLY A 503 3.53 23.36 -98.33
C GLY A 503 2.20 23.75 -97.76
N ASN A 504 1.22 24.09 -98.57
CA ASN A 504 -0.09 24.42 -98.17
C ASN A 504 -0.86 23.06 -97.95
N LEU A 505 -1.15 22.71 -96.71
CA LEU A 505 -1.80 21.46 -96.31
C LEU A 505 -3.16 21.24 -96.98
N THR A 506 -3.94 22.34 -97.18
CA THR A 506 -5.25 22.28 -97.82
C THR A 506 -5.13 21.88 -99.32
N LYS A 507 -4.08 22.42 -100.01
CA LYS A 507 -3.82 22.02 -101.40
C LYS A 507 -3.33 20.58 -101.51
N PHE A 508 -2.52 20.12 -100.55
CA PHE A 508 -2.05 18.74 -100.50
C PHE A 508 -3.17 17.74 -100.28
N ILE A 509 -4.06 18.00 -99.31
CA ILE A 509 -5.20 17.13 -99.03
C ILE A 509 -6.22 17.07 -100.21
N SER A 510 -6.40 18.22 -100.95
CA SER A 510 -7.26 18.21 -102.13
C SER A 510 -6.65 17.52 -103.41
N SER A 511 -5.36 17.16 -103.36
CA SER A 511 -4.64 16.50 -104.44
C SER A 511 -4.36 15.03 -104.17
N CYS A 512 -4.71 14.55 -103.02
CA CYS A 512 -4.71 13.14 -102.60
C CYS A 512 -6.10 12.53 -102.76
#